data_a0bf4728253af8f7bb26017c52b5c38a
#
_entry.id   a0bf4728253af8f7bb26017c52b5c38a
#
_cell.length_a   1.000
_cell.length_b   1.000
_cell.length_c   1.000
_cell.angle_alpha   90.00
_cell.angle_beta   90.00
_cell.angle_gamma   90.00
#
_symmetry.space_group_name_H-M   'P 1'
#
loop_
_entity.id
_entity.type
_entity.pdbx_description
1 polymer ?
#
loop_
_entity_poly.entity_id
_entity_poly.type
_entity_poly.pdbx_seq_one_letter_code
_entity_poly.pdbx_strand_id
1 'polypeptide(L)'
;LDVLIEKNQLGSMAYYYDSVDGNKYQDIITSVIAGNTLLTAHHIPIAGECEIKNVQAMKIMDEFNAGGSFSELYSMDFNEDVIMFGHDGPA
;
A
#
# COMPACT_ATOMS: atom_id res chain seq x y z
N LEU A 1 13.17 0.94 -6.98
CA LEU A 1 11.77 1.08 -7.36
C LEU A 1 11.59 2.09 -8.50
N ASP A 2 12.19 3.27 -8.43
CA ASP A 2 12.05 4.34 -9.43
C ASP A 2 12.30 3.85 -10.86
N VAL A 3 13.40 3.12 -11.07
CA VAL A 3 13.71 2.52 -12.39
C VAL A 3 12.59 1.60 -12.88
N LEU A 4 11.95 0.85 -11.99
CA LEU A 4 10.84 -0.03 -12.37
C LEU A 4 9.62 0.78 -12.81
N ILE A 5 9.32 1.82 -12.06
CA ILE A 5 8.19 2.74 -12.31
C ILE A 5 8.39 3.48 -13.63
N GLU A 6 9.53 4.13 -13.80
CA GLU A 6 9.85 4.88 -15.00
C GLU A 6 9.87 3.99 -16.27
N LYS A 7 10.56 2.86 -16.19
CA LYS A 7 10.67 1.93 -17.32
C LYS A 7 9.32 1.40 -17.80
N ASN A 8 8.40 1.19 -16.90
CA ASN A 8 7.08 0.61 -17.20
C ASN A 8 5.95 1.64 -17.18
N GLN A 9 6.25 2.92 -16.95
CA GLN A 9 5.27 4.01 -16.88
C GLN A 9 4.14 3.71 -15.89
N LEU A 10 4.50 3.22 -14.69
CA LEU A 10 3.53 2.83 -13.68
C LEU A 10 3.02 4.05 -12.92
N GLY A 11 1.71 4.20 -12.83
CA GLY A 11 1.06 5.22 -11.99
C GLY A 11 0.73 4.74 -10.58
N SER A 12 0.80 3.43 -10.34
CA SER A 12 0.58 2.79 -9.05
C SER A 12 1.04 1.34 -9.09
N MET A 13 1.18 0.70 -7.94
CA MET A 13 1.54 -0.72 -7.85
C MET A 13 0.75 -1.43 -6.76
N ALA A 14 0.49 -2.71 -6.98
CA ALA A 14 0.04 -3.63 -5.94
C ALA A 14 0.96 -4.85 -5.93
N TYR A 15 1.42 -5.27 -4.77
CA TYR A 15 2.26 -6.45 -4.63
C TYR A 15 1.97 -7.15 -3.29
N TYR A 16 2.38 -8.40 -3.17
CA TYR A 16 2.21 -9.16 -1.94
C TYR A 16 3.48 -9.10 -1.10
N TYR A 17 3.42 -8.48 0.08
CA TYR A 17 4.56 -8.33 0.96
C TYR A 17 4.69 -9.48 1.97
N ASP A 18 3.60 -10.15 2.28
CA ASP A 18 3.58 -11.31 3.17
C ASP A 18 4.03 -12.55 2.39
N SER A 19 5.33 -12.71 2.27
CA SER A 19 5.91 -13.82 1.53
C SER A 19 5.97 -15.08 2.39
N VAL A 20 6.03 -16.22 1.73
CA VAL A 20 6.26 -17.50 2.41
C VAL A 20 7.64 -17.46 3.09
N ASP A 21 7.67 -17.70 4.39
CA ASP A 21 8.87 -17.72 5.22
C ASP A 21 10.01 -18.52 4.55
N GLY A 22 11.19 -17.93 4.56
CA GLY A 22 12.38 -18.53 3.98
C GLY A 22 12.49 -18.45 2.46
N ASN A 23 11.60 -17.73 1.80
CA ASN A 23 11.70 -17.48 0.36
C ASN A 23 12.83 -16.47 0.10
N LYS A 24 13.68 -16.74 -0.91
CA LYS A 24 14.76 -15.83 -1.34
C LYS A 24 14.28 -14.42 -1.74
N TYR A 25 13.00 -14.25 -2.01
CA TYR A 25 12.41 -12.96 -2.36
C TYR A 25 11.95 -12.16 -1.13
N GLN A 26 11.90 -12.76 0.04
CA GLN A 26 11.46 -12.10 1.27
C GLN A 26 12.32 -10.87 1.57
N ASP A 27 13.63 -11.00 1.51
CA ASP A 27 14.55 -9.89 1.74
C ASP A 27 14.34 -8.74 0.75
N ILE A 28 14.05 -9.07 -0.51
CA ILE A 28 13.78 -8.08 -1.54
C ILE A 28 12.47 -7.34 -1.24
N ILE A 29 11.41 -8.09 -0.93
CA ILE A 29 10.08 -7.52 -0.62
C ILE A 29 10.16 -6.64 0.61
N THR A 30 10.81 -7.11 1.69
CA THR A 30 10.98 -6.34 2.92
C THR A 30 11.82 -5.07 2.71
N SER A 31 12.84 -5.13 1.86
CA SER A 31 13.72 -3.99 1.59
C SER A 31 13.03 -2.82 0.88
N VAL A 32 11.90 -3.06 0.20
CA VAL A 32 11.20 -2.00 -0.53
C VAL A 32 10.10 -1.29 0.29
N ILE A 33 9.82 -1.72 1.52
CA ILE A 33 8.76 -1.18 2.37
C ILE A 33 8.88 0.34 2.54
N ALA A 34 10.06 0.83 2.93
CA ALA A 34 10.28 2.27 3.06
C ALA A 34 10.13 3.02 1.73
N GLY A 35 10.54 2.38 0.63
CA GLY A 35 10.36 2.94 -0.71
C GLY A 35 8.89 3.05 -1.10
N ASN A 36 8.04 2.13 -0.68
CA ASN A 36 6.60 2.17 -0.94
C ASN A 36 5.94 3.38 -0.27
N THR A 37 6.27 3.64 0.99
CA THR A 37 5.77 4.83 1.70
C THR A 37 6.20 6.12 1.00
N LEU A 38 7.47 6.21 0.58
CA LEU A 38 7.98 7.37 -0.14
C LEU A 38 7.27 7.54 -1.49
N LEU A 39 7.07 6.48 -2.25
CA LEU A 39 6.38 6.53 -3.54
C LEU A 39 4.92 6.95 -3.39
N THR A 40 4.22 6.41 -2.41
CA THR A 40 2.84 6.81 -2.09
C THR A 40 2.77 8.30 -1.75
N ALA A 41 3.73 8.81 -0.96
CA ALA A 41 3.84 10.23 -0.66
C ALA A 41 4.19 11.10 -1.88
N HIS A 42 4.74 10.51 -2.93
CA HIS A 42 5.08 11.17 -4.21
C HIS A 42 4.11 10.84 -5.34
N HIS A 43 2.83 10.62 -5.04
CA HIS A 43 1.77 10.43 -6.02
C HIS A 43 1.84 9.11 -6.84
N ILE A 44 2.56 8.13 -6.30
CA ILE A 44 2.60 6.77 -6.86
C ILE A 44 2.10 5.80 -5.79
N PRO A 45 0.79 5.67 -5.62
CA PRO A 45 0.21 4.82 -4.60
C PRO A 45 0.63 3.37 -4.73
N ILE A 46 0.97 2.76 -3.60
CA ILE A 46 1.36 1.36 -3.54
C ILE A 46 0.53 0.67 -2.46
N ALA A 47 -0.15 -0.41 -2.84
CA ALA A 47 -0.86 -1.27 -1.90
C ALA A 47 -0.13 -2.59 -1.74
N GLY A 48 0.09 -3.01 -0.51
CA GLY A 48 0.50 -4.37 -0.18
C GLY A 48 -0.62 -5.37 -0.46
N GLU A 49 -0.38 -6.64 -0.17
CA GLU A 49 -1.39 -7.71 -0.20
C GLU A 49 -2.07 -7.95 -1.56
N CYS A 50 -1.49 -7.48 -2.64
CA CYS A 50 -2.08 -7.53 -4.00
C CYS A 50 -3.46 -6.87 -4.12
N GLU A 51 -3.78 -5.90 -3.26
CA GLU A 51 -5.06 -5.22 -3.21
C GLU A 51 -5.23 -4.19 -4.34
N ILE A 52 -5.50 -4.70 -5.54
CA ILE A 52 -5.64 -3.89 -6.76
C ILE A 52 -6.76 -2.85 -6.62
N LYS A 53 -7.87 -3.20 -5.97
CA LYS A 53 -8.99 -2.27 -5.77
C LYS A 53 -8.61 -1.12 -4.84
N ASN A 54 -7.87 -1.42 -3.78
CA ASN A 54 -7.39 -0.41 -2.85
C ASN A 54 -6.40 0.54 -3.52
N VAL A 55 -5.44 0.03 -4.28
CA VAL A 55 -4.49 0.90 -4.98
C VAL A 55 -5.17 1.77 -6.04
N GLN A 56 -6.23 1.27 -6.69
CA GLN A 56 -7.05 2.08 -7.59
C GLN A 56 -7.78 3.20 -6.84
N ALA A 57 -8.37 2.87 -5.67
CA ALA A 57 -9.02 3.88 -4.83
C ALA A 57 -8.01 4.93 -4.35
N MET A 58 -6.83 4.52 -3.89
CA MET A 58 -5.74 5.42 -3.51
C MET A 58 -5.35 6.34 -4.67
N LYS A 59 -5.21 5.79 -5.89
CA LYS A 59 -4.88 6.60 -7.07
C LYS A 59 -5.97 7.61 -7.44
N ILE A 60 -7.23 7.23 -7.33
CA ILE A 60 -8.35 8.15 -7.54
C ILE A 60 -8.32 9.29 -6.51
N MET A 61 -8.10 8.98 -5.23
CA MET A 61 -8.00 9.99 -4.17
C MET A 61 -6.78 10.91 -4.37
N ASP A 62 -5.67 10.35 -4.82
CA ASP A 62 -4.47 11.10 -5.16
C ASP A 62 -4.73 12.12 -6.28
N GLU A 63 -5.40 11.72 -7.35
CA GLU A 63 -5.79 12.61 -8.47
C GLU A 63 -6.74 13.75 -8.03
N PHE A 64 -7.48 13.55 -6.95
CA PHE A 64 -8.29 14.61 -6.32
C PHE A 64 -7.49 15.45 -5.31
N ASN A 65 -6.19 15.23 -5.14
CA ASN A 65 -5.36 15.83 -4.09
C ASN A 65 -5.89 15.57 -2.67
N ALA A 66 -6.61 14.49 -2.48
CA ALA A 66 -7.16 14.10 -1.18
C ALA A 66 -6.18 13.20 -0.39
N GLY A 67 -5.15 12.70 -1.06
CA GLY A 67 -4.20 11.77 -0.46
C GLY A 67 -4.85 10.43 -0.12
N GLY A 68 -4.20 9.67 0.73
CA GLY A 68 -4.72 8.41 1.23
C GLY A 68 -3.62 7.37 1.36
N SER A 69 -3.72 6.57 2.41
CA SER A 69 -2.90 5.39 2.58
C SER A 69 -3.79 4.15 2.66
N PHE A 70 -3.18 3.00 2.45
CA PHE A 70 -3.85 1.73 2.61
C PHE A 70 -4.26 1.54 4.07
N SER A 71 -5.54 1.25 4.31
CA SER A 71 -6.07 0.98 5.64
C SER A 71 -7.18 -0.06 5.57
N GLU A 72 -7.31 -0.81 6.64
CA GLU A 72 -8.26 -1.90 6.78
C GLU A 72 -9.17 -1.68 7.97
N LEU A 73 -10.38 -2.21 7.90
CA LEU A 73 -11.32 -2.24 9.01
C LEU A 73 -10.91 -3.35 9.98
N TYR A 74 -10.37 -3.01 11.14
CA TYR A 74 -9.94 -3.98 12.14
C TYR A 74 -11.08 -4.41 13.07
N SER A 75 -11.84 -3.44 13.59
CA SER A 75 -12.91 -3.77 14.52
C SER A 75 -13.97 -2.68 14.58
N MET A 76 -15.13 -3.05 15.12
CA MET A 76 -16.21 -2.14 15.43
C MET A 76 -16.65 -2.42 16.87
N ASP A 77 -16.81 -1.38 17.66
CA ASP A 77 -17.43 -1.44 18.99
C ASP A 77 -18.78 -0.75 18.92
N PHE A 78 -19.84 -1.55 18.95
CA PHE A 78 -21.22 -1.06 18.86
C PHE A 78 -21.73 -0.47 20.19
N ASN A 79 -21.00 -0.64 21.30
CA ASN A 79 -21.38 -0.03 22.58
C ASN A 79 -20.84 1.41 22.66
N GLU A 80 -19.66 1.63 22.11
CA GLU A 80 -18.98 2.94 22.15
C GLU A 80 -19.14 3.72 20.84
N ASP A 81 -19.85 3.17 19.84
CA ASP A 81 -20.03 3.75 18.51
C ASP A 81 -18.71 4.13 17.82
N VAL A 82 -17.71 3.26 17.94
CA VAL A 82 -16.39 3.49 17.33
C VAL A 82 -16.02 2.42 16.32
N ILE A 83 -15.26 2.85 15.34
CA ILE A 83 -14.68 1.98 14.31
C ILE A 83 -13.17 2.17 14.34
N MET A 84 -12.43 1.06 14.34
CA MET A 84 -10.98 1.05 14.28
C MET A 84 -10.49 0.70 12.88
N PHE A 85 -9.78 1.63 12.27
CA PHE A 85 -9.03 1.40 11.05
C PHE A 85 -7.54 1.37 11.34
N GLY A 86 -6.82 0.56 10.63
CA GLY A 86 -5.37 0.47 10.73
C GLY A 86 -4.78 -0.35 9.61
N HIS A 87 -3.48 -0.48 9.64
CA HIS A 87 -2.72 -1.35 8.76
C HIS A 87 -1.44 -1.75 9.46
N ASP A 88 -1.05 -2.99 9.37
CA ASP A 88 0.18 -3.51 9.98
C ASP A 88 1.34 -3.63 8.97
N GLY A 89 1.13 -3.14 7.78
CA GLY A 89 2.09 -3.10 6.68
C GLY A 89 2.55 -1.69 6.30
N PRO A 90 3.23 -1.56 5.17
CA PRO A 90 3.68 -0.28 4.65
C PRO A 90 2.49 0.55 4.15
N ALA A 91 2.42 1.78 4.62
CA ALA A 91 1.44 2.76 4.19
C ALA A 91 2.04 3.77 3.22
#